data_63e0fcc36cd13de602c761f52590a10e
#
_entry.id   63e0fcc36cd13de602c761f52590a10e
#
_cell.length_a   1.000
_cell.length_b   1.000
_cell.length_c   1.000
_cell.angle_alpha   90.00
_cell.angle_beta   90.00
_cell.angle_gamma   90.00
#
_symmetry.space_group_name_H-M   'P 1'
#
loop_
_entity.id
_entity.type
_entity.pdbx_description
1 polymer ?
#
loop_
_entity_poly.entity_id
_entity_poly.type
_entity_poly.pdbx_seq_one_letter_code
_entity_poly.pdbx_strand_id
1 'polypeptide(L)'
;GKSMAYLVPAIEHAQRTDSTVVVSTATIALQNQLVGRDLPRLVEALDGVVDRTPSFAIVKGRSNYVCLQRVGQAEADDAAQPSLDSGSPAELGAHMQRVRDFAQDSDTGDRDDLAPGVPDTVWRAVSVTAKECIGASRCPFGADCFAEKARAEASDVDVVVTNHAMLAIDALADANILPEHDVVIVDEAHELDARITAVATTELSAQALVLAANRAAKLDPAAKAADDLKGLADELADMLQLEQQGRLLELTDHVQDTLVGVRDTVMRLRDKIRSGAAPDESDNDPERAAERQNLANHLLELHEGIVRMFDTLEAPPDKTRDVLWLNNKTLKVAPLSVAGLLSDRLFSSNTVVLTSATLSVGGNFNALAAAWGLPKGTWDGLDAG
;
A
#
# COMPACT_ATOMS: atom_id res chain seq x y z
N GLY A 1 28.22 5.33 -7.70
CA GLY A 1 28.95 4.20 -7.31
C GLY A 1 28.14 2.93 -7.09
N LYS A 2 27.45 2.79 -5.94
CA LYS A 2 26.75 1.56 -5.54
C LYS A 2 25.67 1.14 -6.56
N SER A 3 24.84 2.09 -7.03
CA SER A 3 23.78 1.79 -8.00
C SER A 3 24.32 1.19 -9.29
N MET A 4 25.42 1.73 -9.83
CA MET A 4 26.03 1.21 -11.06
C MET A 4 26.56 -0.20 -10.90
N ALA A 5 27.06 -0.57 -9.71
CA ALA A 5 27.62 -1.89 -9.45
C ALA A 5 26.58 -3.02 -9.55
N TYR A 6 25.30 -2.75 -9.23
CA TYR A 6 24.26 -3.74 -9.39
C TYR A 6 23.41 -3.57 -10.67
N LEU A 7 23.29 -2.34 -11.21
CA LEU A 7 22.50 -2.10 -12.42
C LEU A 7 23.16 -2.67 -13.69
N VAL A 8 24.48 -2.60 -13.82
CA VAL A 8 25.18 -3.17 -14.99
C VAL A 8 24.94 -4.67 -15.12
N PRO A 9 25.23 -5.51 -14.11
CA PRO A 9 24.92 -6.94 -14.21
C PRO A 9 23.43 -7.25 -14.26
N ALA A 10 22.55 -6.38 -13.72
CA ALA A 10 21.10 -6.54 -13.83
C ALA A 10 20.64 -6.43 -15.30
N ILE A 11 21.10 -5.40 -16.00
CA ILE A 11 20.81 -5.20 -17.43
C ILE A 11 21.38 -6.34 -18.26
N GLU A 12 22.63 -6.73 -18.04
CA GLU A 12 23.25 -7.86 -18.74
C GLU A 12 22.46 -9.16 -18.53
N HIS A 13 22.04 -9.44 -17.28
CA HIS A 13 21.22 -10.61 -16.98
C HIS A 13 19.87 -10.55 -17.72
N ALA A 14 19.14 -9.45 -17.60
CA ALA A 14 17.83 -9.27 -18.22
C ALA A 14 17.89 -9.49 -19.74
N GLN A 15 18.86 -8.89 -20.41
CA GLN A 15 19.02 -9.03 -21.86
C GLN A 15 19.45 -10.44 -22.30
N ARG A 16 20.27 -11.12 -21.50
CA ARG A 16 20.74 -12.48 -21.79
C ARG A 16 19.66 -13.54 -21.58
N THR A 17 18.78 -13.34 -20.59
CA THR A 17 17.76 -14.33 -20.21
C THR A 17 16.37 -13.97 -20.76
N ASP A 18 16.25 -12.81 -21.39
CA ASP A 18 14.97 -12.24 -21.85
C ASP A 18 13.95 -12.17 -20.71
N SER A 19 14.41 -11.70 -19.54
CA SER A 19 13.64 -11.58 -18.31
C SER A 19 13.72 -10.16 -17.74
N THR A 20 12.85 -9.83 -16.80
CA THR A 20 12.89 -8.56 -16.06
C THR A 20 13.64 -8.73 -14.75
N VAL A 21 14.48 -7.75 -14.40
CA VAL A 21 15.09 -7.64 -13.06
C VAL A 21 14.37 -6.57 -12.26
N VAL A 22 13.92 -6.91 -11.07
CA VAL A 22 13.28 -5.95 -10.15
C VAL A 22 14.34 -5.34 -9.22
N VAL A 23 14.39 -4.02 -9.17
CA VAL A 23 15.24 -3.25 -8.25
C VAL A 23 14.34 -2.55 -7.24
N SER A 24 14.42 -2.97 -6.00
CA SER A 24 13.66 -2.40 -4.89
C SER A 24 14.53 -1.48 -4.05
N THR A 25 14.02 -0.28 -3.72
CA THR A 25 14.71 0.71 -2.88
C THR A 25 13.90 1.07 -1.64
N ALA A 26 14.57 1.63 -0.63
CA ALA A 26 13.90 1.99 0.63
C ALA A 26 12.98 3.21 0.52
N THR A 27 13.24 4.15 -0.40
CA THR A 27 12.54 5.44 -0.47
C THR A 27 12.20 5.85 -1.90
N ILE A 28 11.16 6.67 -2.05
CA ILE A 28 10.79 7.30 -3.32
C ILE A 28 11.92 8.16 -3.88
N ALA A 29 12.66 8.87 -3.02
CA ALA A 29 13.79 9.69 -3.45
C ALA A 29 14.89 8.87 -4.15
N LEU A 30 15.16 7.66 -3.65
CA LEU A 30 16.10 6.74 -4.31
C LEU A 30 15.53 6.19 -5.62
N GLN A 31 14.23 5.88 -5.69
CA GLN A 31 13.59 5.50 -6.96
C GLN A 31 13.76 6.61 -8.01
N ASN A 32 13.44 7.85 -7.66
CA ASN A 32 13.55 9.00 -8.55
C ASN A 32 15.01 9.26 -8.97
N GLN A 33 15.97 9.03 -8.08
CA GLN A 33 17.39 9.09 -8.43
C GLN A 33 17.78 8.03 -9.45
N LEU A 34 17.34 6.78 -9.26
CA LEU A 34 17.65 5.68 -10.19
C LEU A 34 17.05 5.95 -11.58
N VAL A 35 15.77 6.27 -11.63
CA VAL A 35 15.02 6.44 -12.89
C VAL A 35 15.35 7.77 -13.58
N GLY A 36 15.51 8.86 -12.82
CA GLY A 36 15.75 10.20 -13.37
C GLY A 36 17.22 10.51 -13.69
N ARG A 37 18.16 9.74 -13.14
CA ARG A 37 19.58 10.05 -13.30
C ARG A 37 20.47 8.85 -13.62
N ASP A 38 20.42 7.80 -12.79
CA ASP A 38 21.42 6.74 -12.83
C ASP A 38 21.18 5.81 -14.03
N LEU A 39 19.94 5.36 -14.27
CA LEU A 39 19.57 4.54 -15.42
C LEU A 39 19.73 5.27 -16.77
N PRO A 40 19.24 6.51 -16.96
CA PRO A 40 19.49 7.24 -18.20
C PRO A 40 20.96 7.37 -18.58
N ARG A 41 21.81 7.70 -17.60
CA ARG A 41 23.26 7.78 -17.80
C ARG A 41 23.89 6.43 -18.14
N LEU A 42 23.35 5.36 -17.55
CA LEU A 42 23.83 4.02 -17.83
C LEU A 42 23.41 3.56 -19.24
N VAL A 43 22.20 3.86 -19.65
CA VAL A 43 21.73 3.62 -21.04
C VAL A 43 22.66 4.31 -22.06
N GLU A 44 22.95 5.59 -21.84
CA GLU A 44 23.89 6.32 -22.70
C GLU A 44 25.29 5.70 -22.71
N ALA A 45 25.78 5.25 -21.56
CA ALA A 45 27.12 4.66 -21.44
C ALA A 45 27.22 3.24 -22.03
N LEU A 46 26.11 2.52 -22.12
CA LEU A 46 26.03 1.18 -22.68
C LEU A 46 25.67 1.16 -24.17
N ASP A 47 25.42 2.33 -24.76
CA ASP A 47 25.14 2.43 -26.20
C ASP A 47 26.30 1.85 -27.04
N GLY A 48 25.98 0.89 -27.90
CA GLY A 48 26.96 0.14 -28.67
C GLY A 48 27.83 -0.88 -27.93
N VAL A 49 27.59 -1.06 -26.61
CA VAL A 49 28.29 -2.06 -25.77
C VAL A 49 27.42 -3.29 -25.54
N VAL A 50 26.11 -3.11 -25.40
CA VAL A 50 25.12 -4.16 -25.22
C VAL A 50 24.34 -4.42 -26.51
N ASP A 51 23.67 -5.58 -26.60
CA ASP A 51 23.01 -6.03 -27.84
C ASP A 51 21.80 -5.16 -28.22
N ARG A 52 21.10 -4.60 -27.23
CA ARG A 52 19.97 -3.66 -27.41
C ARG A 52 20.00 -2.55 -26.38
N THR A 53 19.41 -1.41 -26.70
CA THR A 53 19.26 -0.29 -25.77
C THR A 53 18.50 -0.76 -24.52
N PRO A 54 19.07 -0.63 -23.31
CA PRO A 54 18.40 -1.04 -22.10
C PRO A 54 17.11 -0.26 -21.85
N SER A 55 16.06 -0.96 -21.45
CA SER A 55 14.75 -0.40 -21.11
C SER A 55 14.49 -0.49 -19.61
N PHE A 56 13.78 0.50 -19.08
CA PHE A 56 13.43 0.51 -17.66
C PHE A 56 12.11 1.23 -17.41
N ALA A 57 11.43 0.87 -16.32
CA ALA A 57 10.21 1.52 -15.86
C ALA A 57 10.19 1.63 -14.34
N ILE A 58 9.31 2.50 -13.82
CA ILE A 58 9.04 2.64 -12.39
C ILE A 58 7.64 2.12 -12.08
N VAL A 59 7.52 1.30 -11.03
CA VAL A 59 6.24 0.84 -10.52
C VAL A 59 6.07 1.32 -9.08
N LYS A 60 5.08 2.16 -8.85
CA LYS A 60 4.69 2.67 -7.54
C LYS A 60 3.35 2.09 -7.10
N GLY A 61 3.06 2.16 -5.80
CA GLY A 61 1.74 1.80 -5.27
C GLY A 61 0.64 2.70 -5.81
N ARG A 62 -0.58 2.17 -5.94
CA ARG A 62 -1.75 2.91 -6.46
C ARG A 62 -2.00 4.24 -5.76
N SER A 63 -1.68 4.34 -4.47
CA SER A 63 -1.79 5.56 -3.69
C SER A 63 -0.82 6.68 -4.11
N ASN A 64 0.14 6.38 -4.99
CA ASN A 64 1.02 7.40 -5.58
C ASN A 64 0.45 7.98 -6.89
N TYR A 65 -0.64 7.45 -7.40
CA TYR A 65 -1.30 7.95 -8.61
C TYR A 65 -2.64 8.57 -8.27
N VAL A 66 -3.01 9.62 -8.99
CA VAL A 66 -4.35 10.18 -8.92
C VAL A 66 -5.36 9.16 -9.46
N CYS A 67 -6.47 8.97 -8.74
CA CYS A 67 -7.54 8.08 -9.14
C CYS A 67 -8.66 8.88 -9.82
N LEU A 68 -8.86 8.68 -11.12
CA LEU A 68 -9.86 9.42 -11.90
C LEU A 68 -11.27 9.25 -11.34
N GLN A 69 -11.61 8.05 -10.84
CA GLN A 69 -12.88 7.81 -10.17
C GLN A 69 -13.05 8.66 -8.90
N ARG A 70 -11.99 8.78 -8.09
CA ARG A 70 -12.03 9.61 -6.86
C ARG A 70 -12.11 11.10 -7.16
N VAL A 71 -11.44 11.55 -8.21
CA VAL A 71 -11.51 12.94 -8.66
C VAL A 71 -12.94 13.31 -9.07
N GLY A 72 -13.62 12.46 -9.86
CA GLY A 72 -15.02 12.67 -10.25
C GLY A 72 -15.97 12.67 -9.04
N GLN A 73 -15.77 11.80 -8.06
CA GLN A 73 -16.57 11.77 -6.83
C GLN A 73 -16.37 13.01 -5.97
N ALA A 74 -15.14 13.52 -5.86
CA ALA A 74 -14.85 14.75 -5.14
C ALA A 74 -15.52 15.98 -5.78
N GLU A 75 -15.76 15.98 -7.07
CA GLU A 75 -16.58 17.01 -7.75
C GLU A 75 -18.03 17.00 -7.29
N ALA A 76 -18.62 15.84 -7.16
CA ALA A 76 -19.98 15.68 -6.66
C ALA A 76 -20.11 16.08 -5.17
N ASP A 77 -19.07 15.86 -4.37
CA ASP A 77 -19.03 16.19 -2.94
C ASP A 77 -18.80 17.68 -2.65
N ASP A 78 -17.96 18.37 -3.42
CA ASP A 78 -17.74 19.83 -3.30
C ASP A 78 -19.05 20.63 -3.54
N ALA A 79 -19.95 20.07 -4.31
CA ALA A 79 -21.31 20.62 -4.48
C ALA A 79 -22.21 20.43 -3.24
N ALA A 80 -21.83 19.57 -2.29
CA ALA A 80 -22.68 19.13 -1.20
C ALA A 80 -22.31 19.63 0.20
N GLN A 81 -21.05 19.82 0.60
CA GLN A 81 -20.61 20.51 1.85
C GLN A 81 -19.08 20.48 2.06
N PRO A 82 -18.41 21.56 2.53
CA PRO A 82 -17.03 21.56 2.93
C PRO A 82 -16.84 20.94 4.33
N SER A 83 -16.02 19.90 4.46
CA SER A 83 -15.64 19.32 5.74
C SER A 83 -14.61 20.19 6.48
N LEU A 84 -14.86 20.43 7.78
CA LEU A 84 -14.31 21.49 8.63
C LEU A 84 -12.88 21.26 9.20
N ASP A 85 -12.07 20.32 8.73
CA ASP A 85 -10.91 19.89 9.53
C ASP A 85 -9.50 20.11 8.94
N SER A 86 -9.35 20.82 7.82
CA SER A 86 -8.00 21.10 7.26
C SER A 86 -7.95 22.35 6.39
N GLY A 87 -7.69 23.49 7.01
CA GLY A 87 -7.52 24.76 6.30
C GLY A 87 -8.81 25.51 6.03
N SER A 88 -8.71 26.72 5.45
CA SER A 88 -9.91 27.43 5.00
C SER A 88 -10.59 26.68 3.84
N PRO A 89 -11.93 26.69 3.73
CA PRO A 89 -12.63 26.06 2.60
C PRO A 89 -12.12 26.51 1.22
N ALA A 90 -11.63 27.74 1.12
CA ALA A 90 -11.06 28.27 -0.11
C ALA A 90 -9.71 27.63 -0.48
N GLU A 91 -8.84 27.34 0.52
CA GLU A 91 -7.55 26.67 0.28
C GLU A 91 -7.77 25.21 -0.12
N LEU A 92 -8.70 24.51 0.52
CA LEU A 92 -9.06 23.15 0.16
C LEU A 92 -9.57 23.08 -1.29
N GLY A 93 -10.49 23.99 -1.67
CA GLY A 93 -10.98 24.10 -3.04
C GLY A 93 -9.87 24.36 -4.06
N ALA A 94 -8.90 25.24 -3.72
CA ALA A 94 -7.75 25.51 -4.59
C ALA A 94 -6.84 24.27 -4.76
N HIS A 95 -6.63 23.48 -3.72
CA HIS A 95 -5.89 22.23 -3.81
C HIS A 95 -6.61 21.19 -4.65
N MET A 96 -7.93 21.03 -4.46
CA MET A 96 -8.74 20.09 -5.25
C MET A 96 -8.77 20.48 -6.73
N GLN A 97 -8.89 21.79 -7.04
CA GLN A 97 -8.84 22.26 -8.43
C GLN A 97 -7.47 21.93 -9.08
N ARG A 98 -6.38 22.16 -8.37
CA ARG A 98 -5.04 21.81 -8.86
C ARG A 98 -4.87 20.31 -9.17
N VAL A 99 -5.45 19.43 -8.32
CA VAL A 99 -5.42 17.99 -8.59
C VAL A 99 -6.27 17.64 -9.80
N ARG A 100 -7.40 18.30 -10.00
CA ARG A 100 -8.25 18.11 -11.20
C ARG A 100 -7.52 18.50 -12.48
N ASP A 101 -6.93 19.71 -12.49
CA ASP A 101 -6.13 20.16 -13.63
C ASP A 101 -5.00 19.20 -13.93
N PHE A 102 -4.29 18.77 -12.87
CA PHE A 102 -3.22 17.77 -13.00
C PHE A 102 -3.73 16.43 -13.55
N ALA A 103 -4.89 15.93 -13.10
CA ALA A 103 -5.46 14.68 -13.60
C ALA A 103 -5.86 14.74 -15.08
N GLN A 104 -6.17 15.95 -15.61
CA GLN A 104 -6.51 16.16 -17.01
C GLN A 104 -5.28 16.33 -17.89
N ASP A 105 -4.24 17.00 -17.39
CA ASP A 105 -3.07 17.42 -18.17
C ASP A 105 -1.87 16.46 -18.04
N SER A 106 -1.85 15.60 -17.01
CA SER A 106 -0.72 14.71 -16.74
C SER A 106 -0.76 13.45 -17.60
N ASP A 107 0.39 13.06 -18.12
CA ASP A 107 0.57 11.76 -18.79
C ASP A 107 0.73 10.62 -17.79
N THR A 108 1.30 10.90 -16.60
CA THR A 108 1.66 9.90 -15.58
C THR A 108 0.67 9.79 -14.44
N GLY A 109 0.01 10.88 -14.07
CA GLY A 109 -0.82 11.00 -12.87
C GLY A 109 -0.06 10.74 -11.56
N ASP A 110 1.29 10.71 -11.61
CA ASP A 110 2.14 10.44 -10.45
C ASP A 110 2.19 11.67 -9.52
N ARG A 111 1.99 11.44 -8.24
CA ARG A 111 2.03 12.48 -7.19
C ARG A 111 3.29 13.33 -7.22
N ASP A 112 4.43 12.71 -7.53
CA ASP A 112 5.73 13.40 -7.52
C ASP A 112 5.86 14.43 -8.66
N ASP A 113 5.04 14.30 -9.71
CA ASP A 113 4.98 15.22 -10.85
C ASP A 113 4.05 16.42 -10.56
N LEU A 114 3.24 16.36 -9.49
CA LEU A 114 2.37 17.46 -9.09
C LEU A 114 3.17 18.57 -8.38
N ALA A 115 3.50 19.64 -9.08
CA ALA A 115 4.24 20.77 -8.56
C ALA A 115 3.46 22.11 -8.71
N PRO A 116 3.25 22.88 -7.63
CA PRO A 116 3.51 22.53 -6.23
C PRO A 116 2.58 21.43 -5.72
N GLY A 117 3.07 20.58 -4.81
CA GLY A 117 2.29 19.46 -4.25
C GLY A 117 1.07 19.92 -3.44
N VAL A 118 0.26 18.96 -3.02
CA VAL A 118 -0.90 19.17 -2.15
C VAL A 118 -0.70 18.44 -0.80
N PRO A 119 -1.40 18.87 0.28
CA PRO A 119 -1.37 18.17 1.56
C PRO A 119 -1.79 16.69 1.44
N ASP A 120 -1.23 15.83 2.31
CA ASP A 120 -1.54 14.39 2.32
C ASP A 120 -3.03 14.09 2.51
N THR A 121 -3.75 14.94 3.23
CA THR A 121 -5.20 14.81 3.43
C THR A 121 -5.96 14.99 2.12
N VAL A 122 -5.56 15.94 1.29
CA VAL A 122 -6.13 16.18 -0.04
C VAL A 122 -5.77 15.03 -0.98
N TRP A 123 -4.49 14.61 -0.99
CA TRP A 123 -4.06 13.52 -1.86
C TRP A 123 -4.78 12.20 -1.55
N ARG A 124 -4.97 11.87 -0.28
CA ARG A 124 -5.73 10.67 0.13
C ARG A 124 -7.19 10.68 -0.29
N ALA A 125 -7.81 11.84 -0.47
CA ALA A 125 -9.17 11.94 -0.95
C ALA A 125 -9.30 11.58 -2.45
N VAL A 126 -8.24 11.79 -3.23
CA VAL A 126 -8.19 11.61 -4.70
C VAL A 126 -7.35 10.41 -5.14
N SER A 127 -6.82 9.63 -4.23
CA SER A 127 -6.07 8.40 -4.50
C SER A 127 -6.73 7.19 -3.85
N VAL A 128 -6.28 5.98 -4.20
CA VAL A 128 -6.78 4.72 -3.62
C VAL A 128 -5.62 3.80 -3.27
N THR A 129 -5.80 3.01 -2.23
CA THR A 129 -4.90 1.89 -1.93
C THR A 129 -5.17 0.69 -2.85
N ALA A 130 -4.26 -0.28 -2.88
CA ALA A 130 -4.47 -1.52 -3.65
C ALA A 130 -5.73 -2.27 -3.21
N LYS A 131 -6.05 -2.25 -1.91
CA LYS A 131 -7.22 -2.94 -1.33
C LYS A 131 -8.54 -2.21 -1.65
N GLU A 132 -8.53 -0.89 -1.71
CA GLU A 132 -9.71 -0.09 -2.08
C GLU A 132 -10.01 -0.17 -3.58
N CYS A 133 -9.01 -0.37 -4.42
CA CYS A 133 -9.18 -0.39 -5.87
C CYS A 133 -9.93 -1.65 -6.34
N ILE A 134 -10.94 -1.45 -7.19
CA ILE A 134 -11.75 -2.56 -7.75
C ILE A 134 -11.10 -3.23 -8.97
N GLY A 135 -9.96 -2.74 -9.42
CA GLY A 135 -9.25 -3.24 -10.60
C GLY A 135 -9.79 -2.67 -11.92
N ALA A 136 -8.93 -2.65 -12.94
CA ALA A 136 -9.22 -2.02 -14.24
C ALA A 136 -10.45 -2.61 -14.94
N SER A 137 -10.66 -3.92 -14.85
CA SER A 137 -11.77 -4.62 -15.54
C SER A 137 -13.16 -4.21 -15.05
N ARG A 138 -13.27 -3.67 -13.83
CA ARG A 138 -14.54 -3.25 -13.22
C ARG A 138 -14.65 -1.74 -13.04
N CYS A 139 -13.55 -1.01 -13.22
CA CYS A 139 -13.50 0.43 -13.05
C CYS A 139 -13.92 1.13 -14.35
N PRO A 140 -14.85 2.10 -14.31
CA PRO A 140 -15.23 2.88 -15.51
C PRO A 140 -14.03 3.58 -16.17
N PHE A 141 -13.03 3.95 -15.37
CA PHE A 141 -11.80 4.61 -15.81
C PHE A 141 -10.64 3.63 -16.01
N GLY A 142 -10.90 2.31 -16.12
CA GLY A 142 -9.86 1.29 -16.15
C GLY A 142 -8.88 1.45 -17.32
N ALA A 143 -9.39 1.85 -18.50
CA ALA A 143 -8.58 2.07 -19.69
C ALA A 143 -7.65 3.30 -19.56
N ASP A 144 -8.07 4.32 -18.81
CA ASP A 144 -7.31 5.55 -18.62
C ASP A 144 -6.53 5.59 -17.31
N CYS A 145 -6.61 4.52 -16.51
CA CYS A 145 -6.01 4.43 -15.18
C CYS A 145 -4.49 4.57 -15.24
N PHE A 146 -3.94 5.62 -14.63
CA PHE A 146 -2.50 5.88 -14.60
C PHE A 146 -1.70 4.74 -13.97
N ALA A 147 -2.18 4.15 -12.87
CA ALA A 147 -1.51 3.03 -12.24
C ALA A 147 -1.48 1.77 -13.13
N GLU A 148 -2.49 1.54 -13.97
CA GLU A 148 -2.49 0.43 -14.92
C GLU A 148 -1.62 0.72 -16.14
N LYS A 149 -1.59 1.96 -16.63
CA LYS A 149 -0.67 2.39 -17.70
C LYS A 149 0.78 2.17 -17.26
N ALA A 150 1.16 2.65 -16.06
CA ALA A 150 2.51 2.44 -15.51
C ALA A 150 2.88 0.95 -15.38
N ARG A 151 1.93 0.09 -15.01
CA ARG A 151 2.15 -1.37 -14.97
C ARG A 151 2.31 -1.99 -16.35
N ALA A 152 1.49 -1.55 -17.31
CA ALA A 152 1.59 -2.01 -18.68
C ALA A 152 2.93 -1.62 -19.31
N GLU A 153 3.41 -0.40 -19.06
CA GLU A 153 4.74 0.05 -19.49
C GLU A 153 5.88 -0.77 -18.86
N ALA A 154 5.68 -1.24 -17.62
CA ALA A 154 6.66 -2.04 -16.90
C ALA A 154 6.65 -3.53 -17.29
N SER A 155 5.70 -4.00 -18.09
CA SER A 155 5.52 -5.43 -18.37
C SER A 155 6.58 -6.03 -19.30
N ASP A 156 7.33 -5.19 -20.04
CA ASP A 156 8.29 -5.63 -21.05
C ASP A 156 9.53 -4.72 -21.04
N VAL A 157 10.18 -4.63 -19.88
CA VAL A 157 11.41 -3.85 -19.72
C VAL A 157 12.51 -4.67 -19.04
N ASP A 158 13.78 -4.30 -19.27
CA ASP A 158 14.92 -4.98 -18.65
C ASP A 158 14.95 -4.79 -17.13
N VAL A 159 14.64 -3.56 -16.67
CA VAL A 159 14.72 -3.22 -15.25
C VAL A 159 13.45 -2.51 -14.78
N VAL A 160 12.81 -3.07 -13.76
CA VAL A 160 11.72 -2.41 -13.04
C VAL A 160 12.22 -1.87 -11.73
N VAL A 161 12.07 -0.57 -11.51
CA VAL A 161 12.39 0.09 -10.23
C VAL A 161 11.12 0.21 -9.39
N THR A 162 11.19 -0.24 -8.14
CA THR A 162 10.08 -0.17 -7.19
C THR A 162 10.59 0.16 -5.78
N ASN A 163 9.71 0.16 -4.77
CA ASN A 163 10.11 0.28 -3.37
C ASN A 163 9.81 -0.99 -2.57
N HIS A 164 10.42 -1.10 -1.38
CA HIS A 164 10.26 -2.27 -0.53
C HIS A 164 8.80 -2.54 -0.13
N ALA A 165 7.98 -1.50 -0.01
CA ALA A 165 6.56 -1.68 0.29
C ALA A 165 5.81 -2.33 -0.88
N MET A 166 6.10 -1.93 -2.12
CA MET A 166 5.51 -2.56 -3.31
C MET A 166 5.98 -3.99 -3.50
N LEU A 167 7.29 -4.24 -3.32
CA LEU A 167 7.84 -5.60 -3.33
C LEU A 167 7.15 -6.48 -2.28
N ALA A 168 6.92 -5.93 -1.06
CA ALA A 168 6.20 -6.63 -0.01
C ALA A 168 4.73 -6.91 -0.39
N ILE A 169 4.01 -5.94 -0.94
CA ILE A 169 2.60 -6.12 -1.35
C ILE A 169 2.50 -7.17 -2.45
N ASP A 170 3.39 -7.14 -3.44
CA ASP A 170 3.42 -8.12 -4.52
C ASP A 170 3.66 -9.53 -4.01
N ALA A 171 4.69 -9.71 -3.18
CA ALA A 171 5.04 -11.01 -2.59
C ALA A 171 3.97 -11.53 -1.62
N LEU A 172 3.35 -10.67 -0.78
CA LEU A 172 2.43 -11.09 0.27
C LEU A 172 0.99 -11.33 -0.21
N ALA A 173 0.55 -10.56 -1.20
CA ALA A 173 -0.85 -10.59 -1.63
C ALA A 173 -1.08 -11.46 -2.88
N ASP A 174 -0.06 -12.13 -3.43
CA ASP A 174 -0.09 -12.81 -4.74
C ASP A 174 -0.74 -11.88 -5.80
N ALA A 175 -0.41 -10.59 -5.73
CA ALA A 175 -1.16 -9.56 -6.42
C ALA A 175 -0.71 -9.36 -7.88
N ASN A 176 0.38 -10.03 -8.30
CA ASN A 176 0.99 -9.92 -9.64
C ASN A 176 1.06 -8.46 -10.12
N ILE A 177 1.54 -7.59 -9.23
CA ILE A 177 1.66 -6.14 -9.50
C ILE A 177 2.91 -5.86 -10.32
N LEU A 178 3.99 -6.54 -9.97
CA LEU A 178 5.25 -6.51 -10.70
C LEU A 178 5.20 -7.50 -11.87
N PRO A 179 5.90 -7.25 -12.98
CA PRO A 179 6.02 -8.22 -14.06
C PRO A 179 6.68 -9.51 -13.56
N GLU A 180 6.56 -10.58 -14.35
CA GLU A 180 7.26 -11.82 -14.06
C GLU A 180 8.78 -11.57 -14.04
N HIS A 181 9.44 -12.02 -12.97
CA HIS A 181 10.85 -11.77 -12.73
C HIS A 181 11.48 -12.93 -11.95
N ASP A 182 12.77 -13.16 -12.16
CA ASP A 182 13.55 -14.20 -11.51
C ASP A 182 14.66 -13.64 -10.59
N VAL A 183 14.98 -12.35 -10.75
CA VAL A 183 16.00 -11.66 -9.96
C VAL A 183 15.42 -10.42 -9.31
N VAL A 184 15.65 -10.29 -8.01
CA VAL A 184 15.30 -9.11 -7.21
C VAL A 184 16.54 -8.53 -6.56
N ILE A 185 16.80 -7.25 -6.77
CA ILE A 185 17.86 -6.50 -6.12
C ILE A 185 17.24 -5.58 -5.09
N VAL A 186 17.61 -5.74 -3.82
CA VAL A 186 17.11 -4.93 -2.71
C VAL A 186 18.22 -3.98 -2.26
N ASP A 187 18.10 -2.71 -2.64
CA ASP A 187 19.03 -1.67 -2.21
C ASP A 187 18.58 -1.07 -0.88
N GLU A 188 19.52 -0.74 0.00
CA GLU A 188 19.27 -0.41 1.40
C GLU A 188 18.47 -1.51 2.14
N ALA A 189 18.87 -2.76 1.93
CA ALA A 189 18.17 -3.94 2.43
C ALA A 189 18.00 -3.98 3.96
N HIS A 190 18.76 -3.18 4.72
CA HIS A 190 18.59 -3.03 6.16
C HIS A 190 17.20 -2.45 6.56
N GLU A 191 16.48 -1.81 5.62
CA GLU A 191 15.12 -1.29 5.83
C GLU A 191 14.03 -2.34 5.48
N LEU A 192 14.41 -3.48 4.89
CA LEU A 192 13.45 -4.41 4.28
C LEU A 192 12.45 -4.96 5.29
N ASP A 193 12.89 -5.44 6.44
CA ASP A 193 12.03 -6.03 7.48
C ASP A 193 11.08 -5.00 8.09
N ALA A 194 11.56 -3.78 8.33
CA ALA A 194 10.72 -2.69 8.83
C ALA A 194 9.63 -2.31 7.82
N ARG A 195 9.95 -2.28 6.52
CA ARG A 195 8.98 -1.96 5.45
C ARG A 195 7.96 -3.08 5.27
N ILE A 196 8.38 -4.33 5.31
CA ILE A 196 7.46 -5.47 5.23
C ILE A 196 6.55 -5.52 6.46
N THR A 197 7.10 -5.31 7.66
CA THR A 197 6.31 -5.21 8.88
C THR A 197 5.28 -4.08 8.78
N ALA A 198 5.66 -2.91 8.26
CA ALA A 198 4.71 -1.80 8.07
C ALA A 198 3.57 -2.16 7.11
N VAL A 199 3.86 -2.85 5.99
CA VAL A 199 2.83 -3.33 5.05
C VAL A 199 1.92 -4.39 5.69
N ALA A 200 2.49 -5.28 6.50
CA ALA A 200 1.76 -6.33 7.21
C ALA A 200 1.04 -5.83 8.47
N THR A 201 1.22 -4.54 8.85
CA THR A 201 0.54 -3.92 9.99
C THR A 201 -0.88 -3.54 9.61
N THR A 202 -1.84 -3.99 10.40
CA THR A 202 -3.23 -3.53 10.32
C THR A 202 -3.48 -2.45 11.37
N GLU A 203 -4.14 -1.37 10.99
CA GLU A 203 -4.45 -0.23 11.84
C GLU A 203 -5.96 -0.03 11.96
N LEU A 204 -6.44 0.26 13.16
CA LEU A 204 -7.81 0.61 13.45
C LEU A 204 -7.87 1.90 14.27
N SER A 205 -8.53 2.92 13.73
CA SER A 205 -8.81 4.17 14.43
C SER A 205 -10.27 4.54 14.33
N ALA A 206 -10.78 5.27 15.31
CA ALA A 206 -12.14 5.81 15.29
C ALA A 206 -12.40 6.67 14.04
N GLN A 207 -11.41 7.45 13.60
CA GLN A 207 -11.53 8.27 12.39
C GLN A 207 -11.75 7.42 11.13
N ALA A 208 -11.06 6.28 11.00
CA ALA A 208 -11.26 5.36 9.87
C ALA A 208 -12.70 4.81 9.84
N LEU A 209 -13.26 4.49 11.02
CA LEU A 209 -14.64 4.02 11.15
C LEU A 209 -15.66 5.11 10.78
N VAL A 210 -15.45 6.36 11.24
CA VAL A 210 -16.31 7.50 10.88
C VAL A 210 -16.28 7.76 9.37
N LEU A 211 -15.10 7.71 8.74
CA LEU A 211 -14.98 7.89 7.29
C LEU A 211 -15.72 6.78 6.53
N ALA A 212 -15.58 5.52 6.95
CA ALA A 212 -16.31 4.40 6.36
C ALA A 212 -17.84 4.56 6.52
N ALA A 213 -18.30 4.97 7.71
CA ALA A 213 -19.71 5.22 7.99
C ALA A 213 -20.28 6.39 7.14
N ASN A 214 -19.53 7.48 6.96
CA ASN A 214 -19.94 8.61 6.12
C ASN A 214 -20.05 8.19 4.65
N ARG A 215 -19.12 7.40 4.13
CA ARG A 215 -19.20 6.85 2.76
C ARG A 215 -20.43 5.95 2.61
N ALA A 216 -20.71 5.10 3.60
CA ALA A 216 -21.88 4.22 3.59
C ALA A 216 -23.20 4.99 3.59
N ALA A 217 -23.29 6.05 4.41
CA ALA A 217 -24.49 6.90 4.47
C ALA A 217 -24.80 7.63 3.16
N LYS A 218 -23.79 7.93 2.32
CA LYS A 218 -23.98 8.48 0.98
C LYS A 218 -24.55 7.46 -0.01
N LEU A 219 -24.15 6.21 0.11
CA LEU A 219 -24.59 5.12 -0.78
C LEU A 219 -25.99 4.61 -0.40
N ASP A 220 -26.29 4.54 0.87
CA ASP A 220 -27.59 4.17 1.44
C ASP A 220 -27.93 5.07 2.65
N PRO A 221 -28.56 6.23 2.41
CA PRO A 221 -28.94 7.17 3.48
C PRO A 221 -29.88 6.59 4.54
N ALA A 222 -30.61 5.51 4.23
CA ALA A 222 -31.49 4.81 5.16
C ALA A 222 -30.76 3.73 6.00
N ALA A 223 -29.46 3.54 5.78
CA ALA A 223 -28.69 2.53 6.48
C ALA A 223 -28.40 2.93 7.94
N LYS A 224 -29.33 2.62 8.85
CA LYS A 224 -29.13 2.80 10.29
C LYS A 224 -27.77 2.28 10.80
N ALA A 225 -27.21 1.25 10.17
CA ALA A 225 -25.91 0.69 10.51
C ALA A 225 -24.76 1.70 10.33
N ALA A 226 -24.90 2.71 9.47
CA ALA A 226 -23.90 3.78 9.34
C ALA A 226 -23.89 4.70 10.57
N ASP A 227 -25.06 5.04 11.09
CA ASP A 227 -25.18 5.83 12.33
C ASP A 227 -24.74 5.02 13.54
N ASP A 228 -25.10 3.73 13.62
CA ASP A 228 -24.63 2.83 14.66
C ASP A 228 -23.09 2.75 14.66
N LEU A 229 -22.45 2.69 13.48
CA LEU A 229 -20.99 2.66 13.36
C LEU A 229 -20.33 3.95 13.83
N LYS A 230 -20.94 5.11 13.56
CA LYS A 230 -20.46 6.41 14.09
C LYS A 230 -20.50 6.45 15.60
N GLY A 231 -21.62 6.03 16.21
CA GLY A 231 -21.74 5.98 17.66
C GLY A 231 -20.67 5.09 18.31
N LEU A 232 -20.44 3.90 17.74
CA LEU A 232 -19.37 3.00 18.20
C LEU A 232 -17.96 3.58 17.97
N ALA A 233 -17.75 4.35 16.91
CA ALA A 233 -16.47 5.01 16.66
C ALA A 233 -16.18 6.11 17.70
N ASP A 234 -17.19 6.91 18.07
CA ASP A 234 -17.06 7.94 19.09
C ASP A 234 -16.78 7.30 20.45
N GLU A 235 -17.51 6.24 20.82
CA GLU A 235 -17.27 5.47 22.03
C GLU A 235 -15.85 4.88 22.07
N LEU A 236 -15.39 4.27 20.97
CA LEU A 236 -14.03 3.75 20.86
C LEU A 236 -12.98 4.86 21.00
N ALA A 237 -13.20 6.05 20.42
CA ALA A 237 -12.29 7.18 20.53
C ALA A 237 -12.09 7.62 21.98
N ASP A 238 -13.17 7.72 22.74
CA ASP A 238 -13.15 8.10 24.15
C ASP A 238 -12.41 7.06 25.00
N MET A 239 -12.68 5.77 24.76
CA MET A 239 -12.01 4.69 25.49
C MET A 239 -10.51 4.63 25.20
N LEU A 240 -10.11 4.68 23.92
CA LEU A 240 -8.69 4.62 23.54
C LEU A 240 -7.89 5.84 24.01
N GLN A 241 -8.57 6.94 24.37
CA GLN A 241 -7.91 8.08 24.98
C GLN A 241 -7.48 7.80 26.43
N LEU A 242 -8.19 6.91 27.11
CA LEU A 242 -7.94 6.56 28.52
C LEU A 242 -7.00 5.35 28.65
N GLU A 243 -6.83 4.57 27.57
CA GLU A 243 -5.99 3.39 27.56
C GLU A 243 -4.49 3.73 27.55
N GLN A 244 -3.70 2.86 28.18
CA GLN A 244 -2.25 3.01 28.21
C GLN A 244 -1.63 2.78 26.82
N GLN A 245 -0.80 3.72 26.39
CA GLN A 245 -0.04 3.58 25.16
C GLN A 245 1.02 2.46 25.25
N GLY A 246 1.27 1.80 24.14
CA GLY A 246 2.25 0.72 24.05
C GLY A 246 1.61 -0.64 23.82
N ARG A 247 2.36 -1.71 24.10
CA ARG A 247 1.92 -3.08 23.89
C ARG A 247 0.73 -3.43 24.76
N LEU A 248 -0.30 -4.01 24.16
CA LEU A 248 -1.49 -4.49 24.84
C LEU A 248 -1.42 -6.03 24.94
N LEU A 249 -1.57 -6.56 26.14
CA LEU A 249 -1.66 -8.00 26.41
C LEU A 249 -3.11 -8.43 26.64
N GLU A 250 -3.96 -7.48 26.99
CA GLU A 250 -5.40 -7.64 27.19
C GLU A 250 -6.08 -6.31 26.84
N LEU A 251 -7.36 -6.37 26.59
CA LEU A 251 -8.24 -5.20 26.45
C LEU A 251 -9.17 -5.15 27.66
N THR A 252 -9.55 -3.95 28.08
CA THR A 252 -10.62 -3.79 29.06
C THR A 252 -11.94 -4.34 28.47
N ASP A 253 -12.83 -4.86 29.32
CA ASP A 253 -14.11 -5.42 28.90
C ASP A 253 -14.89 -4.44 28.00
N HIS A 254 -14.88 -3.15 28.34
CA HIS A 254 -15.56 -2.11 27.55
C HIS A 254 -14.96 -1.94 26.16
N VAL A 255 -13.64 -1.91 26.01
CA VAL A 255 -12.98 -1.83 24.68
C VAL A 255 -13.28 -3.09 23.87
N GLN A 256 -13.26 -4.25 24.50
CA GLN A 256 -13.56 -5.52 23.86
C GLN A 256 -15.01 -5.55 23.35
N ASP A 257 -15.98 -5.19 24.17
CA ASP A 257 -17.41 -5.15 23.82
C ASP A 257 -17.66 -4.16 22.66
N THR A 258 -17.04 -2.97 22.72
CA THR A 258 -17.13 -1.97 21.65
C THR A 258 -16.54 -2.48 20.35
N LEU A 259 -15.37 -3.13 20.38
CA LEU A 259 -14.74 -3.73 19.19
C LEU A 259 -15.59 -4.87 18.60
N VAL A 260 -16.25 -5.69 19.43
CA VAL A 260 -17.23 -6.69 18.97
C VAL A 260 -18.40 -5.99 18.27
N GLY A 261 -18.94 -4.93 18.86
CA GLY A 261 -19.99 -4.11 18.26
C GLY A 261 -19.57 -3.51 16.91
N VAL A 262 -18.35 -2.96 16.82
CA VAL A 262 -17.77 -2.45 15.56
C VAL A 262 -17.66 -3.55 14.54
N ARG A 263 -17.05 -4.70 14.88
CA ARG A 263 -16.87 -5.85 13.99
C ARG A 263 -18.20 -6.29 13.36
N ASP A 264 -19.21 -6.47 14.18
CA ASP A 264 -20.53 -6.97 13.76
C ASP A 264 -21.28 -5.91 12.94
N THR A 265 -21.13 -4.61 13.29
CA THR A 265 -21.77 -3.51 12.57
C THR A 265 -21.13 -3.29 11.20
N VAL A 266 -19.82 -3.37 11.09
CA VAL A 266 -19.07 -3.30 9.84
C VAL A 266 -19.52 -4.40 8.86
N MET A 267 -19.70 -5.64 9.33
CA MET A 267 -20.19 -6.72 8.47
C MET A 267 -21.65 -6.54 8.06
N ARG A 268 -22.53 -6.12 8.97
CA ARG A 268 -23.91 -5.78 8.62
C ARG A 268 -24.00 -4.68 7.57
N LEU A 269 -23.16 -3.65 7.71
CA LEU A 269 -23.08 -2.53 6.77
C LEU A 269 -22.60 -2.99 5.41
N ARG A 270 -21.52 -3.80 5.36
CA ARG A 270 -21.00 -4.42 4.14
C ARG A 270 -22.06 -5.25 3.41
N ASP A 271 -22.80 -6.09 4.13
CA ASP A 271 -23.81 -6.95 3.53
C ASP A 271 -24.98 -6.13 2.97
N LYS A 272 -25.37 -5.05 3.64
CA LYS A 272 -26.38 -4.11 3.13
C LYS A 272 -25.93 -3.41 1.85
N ILE A 273 -24.69 -2.91 1.82
CA ILE A 273 -24.14 -2.21 0.64
C ILE A 273 -24.06 -3.18 -0.55
N ARG A 274 -23.73 -4.45 -0.32
CA ARG A 274 -23.70 -5.47 -1.37
C ARG A 274 -25.09 -5.91 -1.82
N SER A 275 -26.06 -6.01 -0.91
CA SER A 275 -27.44 -6.43 -1.22
C SER A 275 -28.33 -5.29 -1.71
N GLY A 276 -28.00 -4.04 -1.44
CA GLY A 276 -28.71 -2.86 -1.89
C GLY A 276 -28.60 -2.58 -3.40
N ALA A 277 -27.91 -3.44 -4.13
CA ALA A 277 -28.00 -3.57 -5.59
C ALA A 277 -29.31 -4.30 -5.98
N ALA A 278 -30.47 -3.81 -5.52
CA ALA A 278 -31.77 -4.26 -6.06
C ALA A 278 -31.88 -3.80 -7.52
N PRO A 279 -32.45 -4.63 -8.41
CA PRO A 279 -32.54 -4.33 -9.83
C PRO A 279 -33.64 -3.29 -10.08
N ASP A 280 -33.45 -2.07 -9.61
CA ASP A 280 -34.25 -0.93 -10.05
C ASP A 280 -33.44 -0.17 -11.11
N GLU A 281 -34.12 0.32 -12.14
CA GLU A 281 -33.56 0.87 -13.38
C GLU A 281 -32.60 2.07 -13.16
N SER A 282 -32.47 2.57 -11.94
CA SER A 282 -31.52 3.63 -11.55
C SER A 282 -30.08 3.11 -11.23
N ASP A 283 -29.84 1.82 -11.21
CA ASP A 283 -28.55 1.22 -10.75
C ASP A 283 -27.58 0.86 -11.90
N ASN A 284 -27.82 1.41 -13.09
CA ASN A 284 -26.89 1.29 -14.23
C ASN A 284 -25.75 2.31 -14.20
N ASP A 285 -25.47 2.94 -13.02
CA ASP A 285 -24.34 3.83 -12.85
C ASP A 285 -23.07 3.03 -12.46
N PRO A 286 -22.12 2.84 -13.39
CA PRO A 286 -20.90 2.09 -13.14
C PRO A 286 -20.04 2.69 -12.02
N GLU A 287 -20.08 4.03 -11.85
CA GLU A 287 -19.31 4.72 -10.81
C GLU A 287 -19.85 4.41 -9.43
N ARG A 288 -21.16 4.40 -9.27
CA ARG A 288 -21.83 4.05 -8.01
C ARG A 288 -21.63 2.56 -7.65
N ALA A 289 -21.67 1.69 -8.64
CA ALA A 289 -21.35 0.26 -8.46
C ALA A 289 -19.89 0.06 -8.00
N ALA A 290 -18.97 0.80 -8.60
CA ALA A 290 -17.56 0.80 -8.23
C ALA A 290 -17.36 1.30 -6.79
N GLU A 291 -18.02 2.38 -6.39
CA GLU A 291 -17.93 2.91 -5.01
C GLU A 291 -18.49 1.94 -3.98
N ARG A 292 -19.61 1.26 -4.26
CA ARG A 292 -20.13 0.18 -3.40
C ARG A 292 -19.13 -0.93 -3.20
N GLN A 293 -18.48 -1.38 -4.28
CA GLN A 293 -17.49 -2.44 -4.19
C GLN A 293 -16.25 -2.01 -3.41
N ASN A 294 -15.77 -0.79 -3.64
CA ASN A 294 -14.65 -0.21 -2.91
C ASN A 294 -14.94 -0.12 -1.40
N LEU A 295 -16.11 0.37 -1.05
CA LEU A 295 -16.52 0.45 0.36
C LEU A 295 -16.70 -0.95 0.97
N ALA A 296 -17.29 -1.89 0.26
CA ALA A 296 -17.45 -3.26 0.73
C ALA A 296 -16.10 -3.94 1.01
N ASN A 297 -15.08 -3.70 0.17
CA ASN A 297 -13.72 -4.20 0.38
C ASN A 297 -13.09 -3.54 1.62
N HIS A 298 -13.23 -2.24 1.77
CA HIS A 298 -12.69 -1.52 2.94
C HIS A 298 -13.35 -1.97 4.26
N LEU A 299 -14.67 -2.18 4.25
CA LEU A 299 -15.39 -2.72 5.42
C LEU A 299 -14.92 -4.14 5.77
N LEU A 300 -14.64 -4.98 4.77
CA LEU A 300 -14.07 -6.31 5.01
C LEU A 300 -12.68 -6.21 5.65
N GLU A 301 -11.84 -5.31 5.18
CA GLU A 301 -10.51 -5.07 5.75
C GLU A 301 -10.57 -4.64 7.23
N LEU A 302 -11.49 -3.73 7.57
CA LEU A 302 -11.72 -3.33 8.96
C LEU A 302 -12.15 -4.53 9.83
N HIS A 303 -13.06 -5.35 9.31
CA HIS A 303 -13.51 -6.56 10.00
C HIS A 303 -12.36 -7.55 10.25
N GLU A 304 -11.59 -7.89 9.21
CA GLU A 304 -10.46 -8.81 9.30
C GLU A 304 -9.38 -8.29 10.26
N GLY A 305 -9.17 -6.97 10.27
CA GLY A 305 -8.26 -6.32 11.21
C GLY A 305 -8.69 -6.52 12.68
N ILE A 306 -9.97 -6.36 12.99
CA ILE A 306 -10.49 -6.58 14.34
C ILE A 306 -10.40 -8.05 14.73
N VAL A 307 -10.75 -8.97 13.83
CA VAL A 307 -10.60 -10.42 14.07
C VAL A 307 -9.15 -10.76 14.40
N ARG A 308 -8.19 -10.27 13.62
CA ARG A 308 -6.76 -10.47 13.86
C ARG A 308 -6.31 -9.93 15.23
N MET A 309 -6.87 -8.80 15.69
CA MET A 309 -6.59 -8.24 17.01
C MET A 309 -7.06 -9.19 18.14
N PHE A 310 -8.27 -9.74 18.01
CA PHE A 310 -8.79 -10.74 18.96
C PHE A 310 -7.97 -12.03 18.92
N ASP A 311 -7.69 -12.58 17.75
CA ASP A 311 -6.87 -13.78 17.60
C ASP A 311 -5.48 -13.62 18.24
N THR A 312 -4.91 -12.39 18.16
CA THR A 312 -3.61 -12.07 18.77
C THR A 312 -3.68 -12.13 20.31
N LEU A 313 -4.76 -11.65 20.90
CA LEU A 313 -4.95 -11.65 22.36
C LEU A 313 -5.32 -13.02 22.91
N GLU A 314 -6.07 -13.82 22.16
CA GLU A 314 -6.50 -15.16 22.53
C GLU A 314 -5.40 -16.21 22.32
N ALA A 315 -4.41 -15.92 21.50
CA ALA A 315 -3.34 -16.86 21.18
C ALA A 315 -2.49 -17.18 22.43
N PRO A 316 -2.20 -18.47 22.71
CA PRO A 316 -1.26 -18.84 23.76
C PRO A 316 0.11 -18.19 23.51
N PRO A 317 0.87 -17.83 24.57
CA PRO A 317 2.15 -17.12 24.44
C PRO A 317 3.18 -17.79 23.54
N ASP A 318 3.17 -19.11 23.47
CA ASP A 318 4.06 -19.93 22.60
C ASP A 318 3.59 -20.00 21.14
N LYS A 319 2.38 -19.56 20.84
CA LYS A 319 1.80 -19.55 19.50
C LYS A 319 1.50 -18.14 18.98
N THR A 320 1.72 -17.12 19.80
CA THR A 320 1.52 -15.73 19.41
C THR A 320 2.49 -15.37 18.27
N ARG A 321 1.94 -15.00 17.12
CA ARG A 321 2.69 -14.59 15.93
C ARG A 321 2.67 -13.11 15.69
N ASP A 322 1.69 -12.42 16.28
CA ASP A 322 1.46 -10.99 16.15
C ASP A 322 1.66 -10.26 17.47
N VAL A 323 1.80 -8.96 17.40
CA VAL A 323 1.79 -8.06 18.55
C VAL A 323 0.72 -7.01 18.33
N LEU A 324 -0.09 -6.76 19.39
CA LEU A 324 -1.08 -5.69 19.44
C LEU A 324 -0.55 -4.54 20.30
N TRP A 325 -0.68 -3.31 19.83
CA TRP A 325 -0.32 -2.13 20.60
C TRP A 325 -1.21 -0.93 20.27
N LEU A 326 -1.25 0.03 21.19
CA LEU A 326 -1.93 1.31 21.04
C LEU A 326 -0.90 2.42 20.82
N ASN A 327 -1.09 3.21 19.78
CA ASN A 327 -0.29 4.41 19.51
C ASN A 327 -1.18 5.53 18.97
N ASN A 328 -1.17 6.70 19.60
CA ASN A 328 -1.95 7.86 19.19
C ASN A 328 -3.43 7.52 18.90
N LYS A 329 -4.10 6.85 19.83
CA LYS A 329 -5.52 6.42 19.70
C LYS A 329 -5.79 5.48 18.51
N THR A 330 -4.77 4.85 17.98
CA THR A 330 -4.86 3.87 16.91
C THR A 330 -4.40 2.51 17.43
N LEU A 331 -5.27 1.52 17.36
CA LEU A 331 -4.91 0.13 17.60
C LEU A 331 -4.16 -0.41 16.37
N LYS A 332 -3.04 -1.08 16.61
CA LYS A 332 -2.19 -1.62 15.56
C LYS A 332 -1.83 -3.07 15.88
N VAL A 333 -1.92 -3.92 14.88
CA VAL A 333 -1.48 -5.32 14.98
C VAL A 333 -0.51 -5.64 13.85
N ALA A 334 0.65 -6.22 14.19
CA ALA A 334 1.70 -6.56 13.24
C ALA A 334 2.36 -7.89 13.60
N PRO A 335 2.97 -8.58 12.61
CA PRO A 335 3.73 -9.79 12.88
C PRO A 335 4.96 -9.50 13.74
N LEU A 336 5.26 -10.39 14.69
CA LEU A 336 6.47 -10.36 15.50
C LEU A 336 7.74 -10.60 14.67
N SER A 337 7.61 -11.29 13.56
CA SER A 337 8.70 -11.58 12.63
C SER A 337 8.14 -11.73 11.22
N VAL A 338 8.85 -11.14 10.28
CA VAL A 338 8.56 -11.29 8.84
C VAL A 338 9.42 -12.36 8.16
N ALA A 339 10.25 -13.05 8.94
CA ALA A 339 11.20 -14.07 8.44
C ALA A 339 10.51 -15.16 7.59
N GLY A 340 9.39 -15.71 8.09
CA GLY A 340 8.62 -16.71 7.34
C GLY A 340 8.04 -16.15 6.05
N LEU A 341 7.49 -14.93 6.09
CA LEU A 341 6.95 -14.26 4.91
C LEU A 341 8.01 -14.03 3.84
N LEU A 342 9.18 -13.54 4.24
CA LEU A 342 10.32 -13.34 3.35
C LEU A 342 10.82 -14.65 2.75
N SER A 343 11.02 -15.67 3.60
CA SER A 343 11.50 -16.99 3.18
C SER A 343 10.54 -17.63 2.17
N ASP A 344 9.25 -17.65 2.48
CA ASP A 344 8.26 -18.39 1.70
C ASP A 344 7.82 -17.66 0.42
N ARG A 345 7.86 -16.33 0.41
CA ARG A 345 7.27 -15.52 -0.65
C ARG A 345 8.29 -14.78 -1.52
N LEU A 346 9.45 -14.44 -0.99
CA LEU A 346 10.47 -13.71 -1.74
C LEU A 346 11.67 -14.60 -2.08
N PHE A 347 12.27 -15.24 -1.08
CA PHE A 347 13.51 -15.97 -1.30
C PHE A 347 13.33 -17.36 -1.91
N SER A 348 12.14 -17.98 -1.77
CA SER A 348 11.88 -19.30 -2.37
C SER A 348 11.68 -19.26 -3.88
N SER A 349 11.24 -18.12 -4.42
CA SER A 349 10.82 -17.97 -5.83
C SER A 349 11.84 -17.23 -6.67
N ASN A 350 12.75 -16.44 -6.04
CA ASN A 350 13.64 -15.51 -6.74
C ASN A 350 15.08 -15.66 -6.31
N THR A 351 16.00 -15.32 -7.21
CA THR A 351 17.38 -14.99 -6.84
C THR A 351 17.40 -13.58 -6.27
N VAL A 352 17.76 -13.42 -5.01
CA VAL A 352 17.71 -12.12 -4.33
C VAL A 352 19.11 -11.61 -3.98
N VAL A 353 19.42 -10.41 -4.44
CA VAL A 353 20.65 -9.68 -4.11
C VAL A 353 20.32 -8.59 -3.09
N LEU A 354 20.87 -8.73 -1.89
CA LEU A 354 20.66 -7.77 -0.79
C LEU A 354 21.89 -6.88 -0.68
N THR A 355 21.73 -5.58 -0.77
CA THR A 355 22.84 -4.62 -0.66
C THR A 355 22.52 -3.48 0.29
N SER A 356 23.47 -3.14 1.16
CA SER A 356 23.41 -2.00 2.08
C SER A 356 24.80 -1.71 2.64
N ALA A 357 24.99 -0.51 3.16
CA ALA A 357 26.20 -0.14 3.89
C ALA A 357 26.32 -0.81 5.27
N THR A 358 25.24 -1.40 5.80
CA THR A 358 25.14 -1.85 7.21
C THR A 358 24.63 -3.29 7.35
N LEU A 359 24.87 -4.16 6.38
CA LEU A 359 24.42 -5.57 6.44
C LEU A 359 25.30 -6.45 7.31
N SER A 360 26.60 -6.13 7.42
CA SER A 360 27.51 -6.91 8.26
C SER A 360 27.60 -6.33 9.67
N VAL A 361 27.59 -7.21 10.66
CA VAL A 361 27.86 -6.86 12.06
C VAL A 361 29.08 -7.62 12.49
N GLY A 362 30.23 -6.90 12.67
CA GLY A 362 31.51 -7.54 12.98
C GLY A 362 32.00 -8.49 11.88
N GLY A 363 31.77 -8.16 10.61
CA GLY A 363 32.12 -9.01 9.45
C GLY A 363 31.24 -10.26 9.29
N ASN A 364 30.04 -10.27 9.88
CA ASN A 364 29.18 -11.42 9.93
C ASN A 364 27.73 -11.04 9.51
N PHE A 365 27.12 -11.79 8.59
CA PHE A 365 25.76 -11.62 8.09
C PHE A 365 24.72 -12.51 8.78
N ASN A 366 25.13 -13.44 9.65
CA ASN A 366 24.25 -14.47 10.22
C ASN A 366 23.05 -13.91 10.98
N ALA A 367 23.20 -12.77 11.67
CA ALA A 367 22.10 -12.16 12.43
C ALA A 367 20.99 -11.67 11.50
N LEU A 368 21.36 -10.99 10.40
CA LEU A 368 20.41 -10.51 9.40
C LEU A 368 19.80 -11.66 8.60
N ALA A 369 20.62 -12.63 8.17
CA ALA A 369 20.11 -13.80 7.47
C ALA A 369 19.07 -14.56 8.31
N ALA A 370 19.30 -14.69 9.63
CA ALA A 370 18.33 -15.29 10.54
C ALA A 370 17.06 -14.44 10.69
N ALA A 371 17.18 -13.11 10.78
CA ALA A 371 16.03 -12.20 10.86
C ALA A 371 15.16 -12.24 9.60
N TRP A 372 15.75 -12.54 8.44
CA TRP A 372 15.06 -12.68 7.17
C TRP A 372 14.63 -14.11 6.83
N GLY A 373 14.85 -15.07 7.73
CA GLY A 373 14.45 -16.47 7.54
C GLY A 373 15.30 -17.24 6.55
N LEU A 374 16.53 -16.78 6.28
CA LEU A 374 17.44 -17.45 5.38
C LEU A 374 18.19 -18.60 6.10
N PRO A 375 18.02 -19.88 5.67
CA PRO A 375 18.73 -21.00 6.26
C PRO A 375 20.23 -20.90 6.02
N LYS A 376 21.04 -21.44 6.95
CA LYS A 376 22.48 -21.51 6.77
C LYS A 376 22.85 -22.32 5.51
N GLY A 377 23.72 -21.76 4.68
CA GLY A 377 24.19 -22.39 3.44
C GLY A 377 23.31 -22.15 2.22
N THR A 378 22.27 -21.33 2.35
CA THR A 378 21.45 -20.91 1.20
C THR A 378 21.80 -19.51 0.69
N TRP A 379 22.80 -18.87 1.28
CA TRP A 379 23.24 -17.51 0.94
C TRP A 379 24.76 -17.37 1.05
N ASP A 380 25.28 -16.44 0.27
CA ASP A 380 26.68 -16.00 0.31
C ASP A 380 26.73 -14.53 0.68
N GLY A 381 27.68 -14.16 1.52
CA GLY A 381 27.90 -12.79 1.98
C GLY A 381 29.27 -12.27 1.57
N LEU A 382 29.30 -11.09 0.95
CA LEU A 382 30.51 -10.36 0.61
C LEU A 382 30.55 -9.04 1.38
N ASP A 383 31.54 -8.86 2.21
CA ASP A 383 31.86 -7.58 2.84
C ASP A 383 32.90 -6.85 1.97
N ALA A 384 32.49 -5.70 1.40
CA ALA A 384 33.34 -4.95 0.49
C ALA A 384 34.24 -3.91 1.20
N GLY A 385 34.14 -3.84 2.55
CA GLY A 385 34.94 -2.92 3.37
C GLY A 385 34.33 -1.53 3.54
#